data_4f5ac30b6c5f11c358e6ec9d17bc2d69
#
_entry.id   4f5ac30b6c5f11c358e6ec9d17bc2d69
#
_cell.length_a   1.000
_cell.length_b   1.000
_cell.length_c   1.000
_cell.angle_alpha   90.00
_cell.angle_beta   90.00
_cell.angle_gamma   90.00
#
_symmetry.space_group_name_H-M   'P 1'
#
loop_
_entity.id
_entity.type
_entity.pdbx_description
1 polymer ?
#
loop_
_entity_poly.entity_id
_entity_poly.type
_entity_poly.pdbx_seq_one_letter_code
_entity_poly.pdbx_strand_id
1 'polypeptide(L)'
;MHDMKKIGVFVKPTESLCVPLEHIVRVLSSQGYEVLLEERAAQTLAGRMAFKGYERRELGELCDAAVVLGGDGTILGVAREIAGCECPLIGVNAGRLGF
;
A
#
# COMPACT_ATOMS: atom_id res chain seq x y z
N MET A 1 -0.06 26.57 -3.38
CA MET A 1 -0.15 25.53 -2.34
C MET A 1 -0.43 24.19 -2.98
N HIS A 2 0.28 23.17 -2.60
CA HIS A 2 0.08 21.84 -3.15
C HIS A 2 -0.69 20.98 -2.17
N ASP A 3 -1.74 20.35 -2.65
CA ASP A 3 -2.44 19.36 -1.85
C ASP A 3 -1.58 18.11 -1.81
N MET A 4 -1.39 17.58 -0.60
CA MET A 4 -0.66 16.34 -0.44
C MET A 4 -1.49 15.19 -1.02
N LYS A 5 -0.91 14.45 -1.96
CA LYS A 5 -1.56 13.28 -2.51
C LYS A 5 -1.55 12.14 -1.49
N LYS A 6 -2.64 11.40 -1.44
CA LYS A 6 -2.79 10.27 -0.54
C LYS A 6 -2.53 8.98 -1.31
N ILE A 7 -1.53 8.24 -0.86
CA ILE A 7 -1.17 6.97 -1.48
C ILE A 7 -1.49 5.85 -0.50
N GLY A 8 -2.37 4.96 -0.90
CA GLY A 8 -2.69 3.78 -0.10
C GLY A 8 -1.70 2.67 -0.39
N VAL A 9 -1.29 1.94 0.64
CA VAL A 9 -0.38 0.82 0.47
C VAL A 9 -1.04 -0.45 0.98
N PHE A 10 -1.13 -1.44 0.11
CA PHE A 10 -1.69 -2.75 0.39
C PHE A 10 -0.58 -3.78 0.30
N VAL A 11 -0.63 -4.80 1.12
CA VAL A 11 0.42 -5.80 1.14
C VAL A 11 -0.16 -7.19 1.33
N LYS A 12 0.50 -8.18 0.74
CA LYS A 12 0.25 -9.56 1.09
C LYS A 12 0.76 -9.78 2.51
N PRO A 13 -0.05 -10.35 3.43
CA PRO A 13 0.36 -10.49 4.82
C PRO A 13 1.41 -11.59 5.00
N THR A 14 2.67 -11.20 4.88
CA THR A 14 3.79 -12.11 5.11
C THR A 14 4.98 -11.32 5.66
N GLU A 15 5.68 -11.90 6.62
CA GLU A 15 6.82 -11.26 7.28
C GLU A 15 7.93 -10.90 6.30
N SER A 16 8.07 -11.68 5.22
CA SER A 16 9.12 -11.43 4.23
C SER A 16 8.97 -10.09 3.53
N LEU A 17 7.80 -9.46 3.62
CA LEU A 17 7.54 -8.18 2.96
C LEU A 17 7.74 -6.97 3.88
N CYS A 18 8.12 -7.20 5.14
CA CYS A 18 8.31 -6.10 6.09
C CYS A 18 9.34 -5.08 5.60
N VAL A 19 10.50 -5.53 5.16
CA VAL A 19 11.57 -4.63 4.71
C VAL A 19 11.20 -3.90 3.41
N PRO A 20 10.73 -4.58 2.36
CA PRO A 20 10.25 -3.87 1.15
C PRO A 20 9.13 -2.88 1.45
N LEU A 21 8.21 -3.26 2.33
CA LEU A 21 7.10 -2.38 2.70
C LEU A 21 7.59 -1.11 3.39
N GLU A 22 8.48 -1.27 4.35
CA GLU A 22 9.07 -0.13 5.05
C GLU A 22 9.78 0.81 4.06
N HIS A 23 10.51 0.24 3.12
CA HIS A 23 11.22 1.02 2.11
C HIS A 23 10.25 1.84 1.26
N ILE A 24 9.17 1.22 0.80
CA ILE A 24 8.15 1.91 0.01
C ILE A 24 7.54 3.07 0.80
N VAL A 25 7.19 2.82 2.06
CA VAL A 25 6.61 3.86 2.91
C VAL A 25 7.57 5.04 3.06
N ARG A 26 8.84 4.76 3.31
CA ARG A 26 9.84 5.81 3.48
C ARG A 26 10.07 6.61 2.21
N VAL A 27 10.14 5.93 1.07
CA VAL A 27 10.34 6.60 -0.21
C VAL A 27 9.15 7.51 -0.52
N LEU A 28 7.93 7.01 -0.38
CA LEU A 28 6.74 7.81 -0.66
C LEU A 28 6.65 9.01 0.28
N SER A 29 6.93 8.79 1.56
CA SER A 29 6.90 9.89 2.54
C SER A 29 7.94 10.95 2.22
N SER A 30 9.13 10.54 1.79
CA SER A 30 10.20 11.48 1.46
C SER A 30 9.87 12.31 0.23
N GLN A 31 8.97 11.83 -0.62
CA GLN A 31 8.54 12.55 -1.82
C GLN A 31 7.35 13.48 -1.53
N GLY A 32 6.92 13.56 -0.29
CA GLY A 32 5.85 14.46 0.09
C GLY A 32 4.45 13.88 0.01
N TYR A 33 4.31 12.58 -0.21
CA TYR A 33 3.01 11.95 -0.22
C TYR A 33 2.56 11.61 1.19
N GLU A 34 1.25 11.67 1.41
CA GLU A 34 0.67 11.14 2.64
C GLU A 34 0.42 9.64 2.42
N VAL A 35 1.06 8.81 3.23
CA VAL A 35 0.95 7.36 3.10
C VAL A 35 -0.09 6.83 4.06
N LEU A 36 -1.06 6.09 3.52
CA LEU A 36 -2.11 5.44 4.30
C LEU A 36 -1.95 3.94 4.12
N LEU A 37 -2.00 3.19 5.21
CA LEU A 37 -1.77 1.75 5.16
C LEU A 37 -3.06 0.98 5.37
N GLU A 38 -3.24 -0.05 4.57
CA GLU A 38 -4.27 -1.04 4.80
C GLU A 38 -3.95 -1.78 6.12
N GLU A 39 -4.95 -2.34 6.79
CA GLU A 39 -4.78 -2.97 8.10
C GLU A 39 -3.63 -3.97 8.15
N ARG A 40 -3.49 -4.81 7.14
CA ARG A 40 -2.45 -5.83 7.11
C ARG A 40 -1.07 -5.22 6.92
N ALA A 41 -0.99 -4.14 6.14
CA ALA A 41 0.26 -3.41 5.97
C ALA A 41 0.66 -2.74 7.29
N ALA A 42 -0.30 -2.13 7.98
CA ALA A 42 -0.04 -1.52 9.28
C ALA A 42 0.44 -2.56 10.29
N GLN A 43 -0.18 -3.73 10.30
CA GLN A 43 0.23 -4.82 11.20
C GLN A 43 1.63 -5.33 10.87
N THR A 44 1.95 -5.43 9.59
CA THR A 44 3.27 -5.88 9.15
C THR A 44 4.37 -4.94 9.65
N LEU A 45 4.10 -3.65 9.73
CA LEU A 45 5.07 -2.65 10.18
C LEU A 45 4.97 -2.32 11.67
N ALA A 46 4.06 -2.93 12.41
CA ALA A 46 3.75 -2.52 13.79
C ALA A 46 4.95 -2.50 14.71
N GLY A 47 5.95 -3.36 14.48
CA GLY A 47 7.16 -3.39 15.31
C GLY A 47 8.19 -2.32 14.94
N ARG A 48 7.99 -1.60 13.85
CA ARG A 48 8.95 -0.62 13.33
C ARG A 48 8.38 0.77 13.18
N MET A 49 7.13 0.86 12.76
CA MET A 49 6.47 2.14 12.51
C MET A 49 5.03 2.04 12.96
N ALA A 50 4.50 3.11 13.53
CA ALA A 50 3.12 3.13 14.00
C ALA A 50 2.24 3.82 12.97
N PHE A 51 1.28 3.10 12.41
CA PHE A 51 0.32 3.62 11.45
C PHE A 51 -1.07 3.12 11.81
N LYS A 52 -2.07 3.96 11.56
CA LYS A 52 -3.45 3.54 11.60
C LYS A 52 -3.70 2.59 10.43
N GLY A 53 -4.39 1.48 10.67
CA GLY A 53 -4.78 0.57 9.60
C GLY A 53 -6.16 0.93 9.08
N TYR A 54 -6.36 0.82 7.77
CA TYR A 54 -7.62 1.09 7.11
C TYR A 54 -8.18 -0.16 6.48
N GLU A 55 -9.49 -0.27 6.43
CA GLU A 55 -10.15 -1.31 5.66
C GLU A 55 -9.90 -1.05 4.17
N ARG A 56 -9.79 -2.12 3.37
CA ARG A 56 -9.40 -2.00 1.96
C ARG A 56 -10.30 -1.08 1.16
N ARG A 57 -11.62 -1.24 1.28
CA ARG A 57 -12.53 -0.40 0.51
C ARG A 57 -12.49 1.05 0.94
N GLU A 58 -12.43 1.26 2.24
CA GLU A 58 -12.30 2.61 2.79
C GLU A 58 -11.03 3.27 2.23
N LEU A 59 -9.93 2.55 2.23
CA LEU A 59 -8.67 3.05 1.72
C LEU A 59 -8.76 3.41 0.24
N GLY A 60 -9.41 2.55 -0.55
CA GLY A 60 -9.62 2.81 -1.96
C GLY A 60 -10.42 4.09 -2.22
N GLU A 61 -11.34 4.42 -1.32
CA GLU A 61 -12.13 5.65 -1.44
C GLU A 61 -11.36 6.89 -1.03
N LEU A 62 -10.43 6.75 -0.09
CA LEU A 62 -9.67 7.88 0.44
C LEU A 62 -8.45 8.24 -0.41
N CYS A 63 -7.88 7.30 -1.11
CA CYS A 63 -6.58 7.49 -1.75
C CYS A 63 -6.68 8.00 -3.16
N ASP A 64 -5.67 8.76 -3.57
CA ASP A 64 -5.54 9.22 -4.95
C ASP A 64 -4.93 8.14 -5.83
N ALA A 65 -4.15 7.24 -5.24
CA ALA A 65 -3.58 6.09 -5.93
C ALA A 65 -3.24 5.02 -4.90
N ALA A 66 -3.06 3.80 -5.36
CA ALA A 66 -2.73 2.68 -4.49
C ALA A 66 -1.51 1.93 -4.98
N VAL A 67 -0.67 1.50 -4.06
CA VAL A 67 0.45 0.60 -4.33
C VAL A 67 0.14 -0.73 -3.67
N VAL A 68 0.24 -1.81 -4.43
CA VAL A 68 0.00 -3.15 -3.91
C VAL A 68 1.30 -3.94 -3.98
N LEU A 69 1.77 -4.38 -2.83
CA LEU A 69 3.01 -5.15 -2.72
C LEU A 69 2.66 -6.62 -2.51
N GLY A 70 3.01 -7.43 -3.48
CA GLY A 70 2.70 -8.87 -3.41
C GLY A 70 2.78 -9.51 -4.77
N GLY A 71 2.11 -10.63 -4.95
CA GLY A 71 2.03 -11.31 -6.22
C GLY A 71 0.76 -10.97 -6.98
N ASP A 72 0.58 -11.63 -8.13
CA ASP A 72 -0.56 -11.37 -9.01
C ASP A 72 -1.90 -11.57 -8.31
N GLY A 73 -2.00 -12.61 -7.47
CA GLY A 73 -3.25 -12.87 -6.75
C GLY A 73 -3.61 -11.75 -5.78
N THR A 74 -2.61 -11.19 -5.11
CA THR A 74 -2.83 -10.06 -4.20
C THR A 74 -3.28 -8.82 -4.97
N ILE A 75 -2.61 -8.54 -6.08
CA ILE A 75 -2.95 -7.38 -6.91
C ILE A 75 -4.38 -7.49 -7.44
N LEU A 76 -4.74 -8.66 -7.97
CA LEU A 76 -6.10 -8.88 -8.48
C LEU A 76 -7.14 -8.80 -7.36
N GLY A 77 -6.82 -9.33 -6.18
CA GLY A 77 -7.73 -9.28 -5.04
C GLY A 77 -8.02 -7.86 -4.62
N VAL A 78 -6.99 -7.02 -4.52
CA VAL A 78 -7.17 -5.61 -4.18
C VAL A 78 -7.96 -4.89 -5.26
N ALA A 79 -7.62 -5.15 -6.53
CA ALA A 79 -8.33 -4.52 -7.65
C ALA A 79 -9.82 -4.79 -7.59
N ARG A 80 -10.22 -6.02 -7.24
CA ARG A 80 -11.63 -6.36 -7.11
C ARG A 80 -12.29 -5.65 -5.94
N GLU A 81 -11.59 -5.55 -4.82
CA GLU A 81 -12.17 -4.97 -3.61
C GLU A 81 -12.35 -3.46 -3.72
N ILE A 82 -11.50 -2.77 -4.48
CA ILE A 82 -11.61 -1.34 -4.69
C ILE A 82 -12.22 -0.99 -6.04
N ALA A 83 -12.80 -1.97 -6.73
CA ALA A 83 -13.49 -1.73 -7.99
C ALA A 83 -14.61 -0.72 -7.77
N GLY A 84 -14.73 0.25 -8.65
CA GLY A 84 -15.68 1.35 -8.51
C GLY A 84 -15.10 2.57 -7.82
N CYS A 85 -13.98 2.44 -7.14
CA CYS A 85 -13.25 3.60 -6.63
C CYS A 85 -12.38 4.15 -7.75
N GLU A 86 -12.28 5.47 -7.84
CA GLU A 86 -11.42 6.10 -8.83
C GLU A 86 -9.99 6.17 -8.28
N CYS A 87 -9.37 5.00 -8.17
CA CYS A 87 -8.07 4.88 -7.53
C CYS A 87 -7.17 4.02 -8.42
N PRO A 88 -6.25 4.65 -9.17
CA PRO A 88 -5.27 3.90 -9.96
C PRO A 88 -4.45 3.00 -9.07
N LEU A 89 -4.11 1.82 -9.57
CA LEU A 89 -3.44 0.81 -8.79
C LEU A 89 -2.11 0.45 -9.45
N ILE A 90 -1.04 0.45 -8.65
CA ILE A 90 0.30 0.09 -9.09
C ILE A 90 0.70 -1.18 -8.36
N GLY A 91 0.92 -2.25 -9.11
CA GLY A 91 1.35 -3.52 -8.53
C GLY A 91 2.87 -3.62 -8.48
N VAL A 92 3.38 -4.02 -7.32
CA VAL A 92 4.81 -4.29 -7.15
C VAL A 92 4.95 -5.75 -6.77
N ASN A 93 5.54 -6.54 -7.65
CA ASN A 93 5.71 -7.96 -7.41
C ASN A 93 7.01 -8.20 -6.64
N ALA A 94 6.88 -8.32 -5.32
CA ALA A 94 8.04 -8.48 -4.45
C ALA A 94 8.73 -9.83 -4.60
N GLY A 95 8.02 -10.83 -5.11
CA GLY A 95 8.61 -12.14 -5.33
C GLY A 95 9.48 -12.22 -6.57
N ARG A 96 9.51 -11.17 -7.35
CA ARG A 96 10.25 -11.13 -8.61
C ARG A 96 11.28 -10.00 -8.65
N LEU A 97 11.71 -9.56 -7.50
CA LEU A 97 12.72 -8.52 -7.44
C LEU A 97 14.02 -9.02 -8.05
N GLY A 98 14.65 -8.20 -8.85
CA GLY A 98 15.91 -8.53 -9.48
C GLY A 98 15.80 -9.17 -10.84
N PHE A 99 14.61 -9.21 -11.38
CA PHE A 99 14.44 -9.69 -12.75
C PHE A 99 15.16 -8.82 -13.76
#